data_107079c9d52606ff62036d4a980c8201
#
_entry.id   107079c9d52606ff62036d4a980c8201
#
_cell.length_a   1.000
_cell.length_b   1.000
_cell.length_c   1.000
_cell.angle_alpha   90.00
_cell.angle_beta   90.00
_cell.angle_gamma   90.00
#
_symmetry.space_group_name_H-M   'P 1'
#
loop_
_entity.id
_entity.type
_entity.pdbx_description
1 polymer ?
#
loop_
_entity_poly.entity_id
_entity_poly.type
_entity_poly.pdbx_seq_one_letter_code
_entity_poly.pdbx_strand_id
1 'polypeptide(L)'
;MTQQSRRLVEWKSGVWLNPPQSFREEDGLLKVVPEKGRDFWKKTLYGFEFEDGPALLANWDPNTAVEVSFQLSSFTELYDQAGLLLYHGPGQWIKTGIEMNDGIPQLATVVTDGYSDWSLTAVPEWAGEEVTLRASIMKDAVIIRARSKQHAWRTIRVARFPYPTSNQAGPFTCSPTREGLEVIFTRWEITAPDQDLHINPPVE
;
A
#
# COMPACT_ATOMS: atom_id res chain seq x y z
N MET A 1 18.48 8.72 23.01
CA MET A 1 17.60 8.51 21.84
C MET A 1 16.94 7.16 22.04
N THR A 2 15.69 7.11 22.43
CA THR A 2 14.92 5.86 22.56
C THR A 2 14.73 5.30 21.17
N GLN A 3 15.34 4.15 20.91
CA GLN A 3 15.09 3.34 19.73
C GLN A 3 13.59 2.98 19.75
N GLN A 4 12.80 3.69 18.97
CA GLN A 4 11.40 3.37 18.81
C GLN A 4 11.34 2.02 18.09
N SER A 5 10.99 0.99 18.84
CA SER A 5 11.05 -0.42 18.42
C SER A 5 10.10 -0.66 17.26
N ARG A 6 10.59 -1.31 16.21
CA ARG A 6 9.79 -1.94 15.17
C ARG A 6 8.78 -2.89 15.83
N ARG A 7 7.52 -2.80 15.45
CA ARG A 7 6.43 -3.62 15.99
C ARG A 7 5.63 -4.25 14.86
N LEU A 8 5.61 -5.57 14.83
CA LEU A 8 4.71 -6.30 13.94
C LEU A 8 3.25 -6.01 14.30
N VAL A 9 2.42 -5.83 13.29
CA VAL A 9 0.97 -5.78 13.38
C VAL A 9 0.43 -7.17 13.02
N GLU A 10 -0.23 -7.82 13.97
CA GLU A 10 -0.86 -9.11 13.72
C GLU A 10 -2.03 -8.95 12.73
N TRP A 11 -2.15 -9.82 11.73
CA TRP A 11 -3.20 -9.74 10.71
C TRP A 11 -4.60 -9.69 11.32
N LYS A 12 -4.85 -10.46 12.36
CA LYS A 12 -6.13 -10.49 13.09
C LYS A 12 -6.49 -9.19 13.82
N SER A 13 -5.56 -8.25 13.97
CA SER A 13 -5.83 -6.94 14.58
C SER A 13 -6.40 -5.93 13.59
N GLY A 14 -6.33 -6.24 12.30
CA GLY A 14 -6.95 -5.43 11.25
C GLY A 14 -8.44 -5.72 11.09
N VAL A 15 -9.14 -4.75 10.52
CA VAL A 15 -10.55 -4.85 10.12
C VAL A 15 -10.63 -4.67 8.60
N TRP A 16 -11.34 -5.58 7.93
CA TRP A 16 -11.53 -5.46 6.49
C TRP A 16 -12.43 -4.27 6.14
N LEU A 17 -11.89 -3.32 5.41
CA LEU A 17 -12.64 -2.42 4.56
C LEU A 17 -12.87 -3.17 3.24
N ASN A 18 -14.12 -3.51 2.93
CA ASN A 18 -14.48 -4.34 1.77
C ASN A 18 -13.76 -5.72 1.82
N PRO A 19 -14.35 -6.73 2.46
CA PRO A 19 -13.75 -8.06 2.54
C PRO A 19 -13.40 -8.62 1.16
N PRO A 20 -12.28 -9.34 1.00
CA PRO A 20 -11.91 -10.00 -0.25
C PRO A 20 -12.79 -11.22 -0.54
N GLN A 21 -12.66 -11.80 -1.74
CA GLN A 21 -13.29 -13.07 -2.11
C GLN A 21 -12.91 -14.18 -1.13
N SER A 22 -11.62 -14.26 -0.78
CA SER A 22 -11.11 -15.15 0.26
C SER A 22 -9.78 -14.65 0.84
N PHE A 23 -9.51 -15.04 2.06
CA PHE A 23 -8.20 -14.82 2.68
C PHE A 23 -7.90 -15.95 3.68
N ARG A 24 -6.61 -16.15 3.94
CA ARG A 24 -6.14 -17.06 4.99
C ARG A 24 -4.81 -16.59 5.57
N GLU A 25 -4.63 -16.83 6.85
CA GLU A 25 -3.35 -16.70 7.53
C GLU A 25 -2.71 -18.08 7.61
N GLU A 26 -1.48 -18.20 7.10
CA GLU A 26 -0.74 -19.45 7.06
C GLU A 26 0.77 -19.15 7.22
N ASP A 27 1.42 -19.80 8.18
CA ASP A 27 2.85 -19.62 8.49
C ASP A 27 3.26 -18.15 8.73
N GLY A 28 2.36 -17.35 9.34
CA GLY A 28 2.57 -15.93 9.60
C GLY A 28 2.37 -15.03 8.37
N LEU A 29 2.05 -15.59 7.21
CA LEU A 29 1.74 -14.86 5.98
C LEU A 29 0.23 -14.65 5.85
N LEU A 30 -0.16 -13.53 5.26
CA LEU A 30 -1.55 -13.29 4.87
C LEU A 30 -1.68 -13.49 3.35
N LYS A 31 -2.45 -14.48 2.94
CA LYS A 31 -2.78 -14.76 1.54
C LYS A 31 -4.17 -14.25 1.23
N VAL A 32 -4.31 -13.40 0.22
CA VAL A 32 -5.55 -12.70 -0.12
C VAL A 32 -5.89 -12.89 -1.58
N VAL A 33 -7.13 -13.26 -1.87
CA VAL A 33 -7.68 -13.31 -3.22
C VAL A 33 -8.74 -12.22 -3.34
N PRO A 34 -8.47 -11.12 -4.07
CA PRO A 34 -9.47 -10.09 -4.33
C PRO A 34 -10.53 -10.59 -5.31
N GLU A 35 -11.72 -10.04 -5.24
CA GLU A 35 -12.75 -10.24 -6.25
C GLU A 35 -12.44 -9.40 -7.49
N LYS A 36 -12.63 -10.00 -8.67
CA LYS A 36 -12.47 -9.29 -9.94
C LYS A 36 -13.41 -8.08 -10.04
N GLY A 37 -12.92 -7.00 -10.61
CA GLY A 37 -13.69 -5.79 -10.90
C GLY A 37 -13.68 -4.75 -9.80
N ARG A 38 -13.12 -5.06 -8.63
CA ARG A 38 -13.01 -4.11 -7.52
C ARG A 38 -11.72 -3.30 -7.58
N ASP A 39 -11.80 -2.00 -7.22
CA ASP A 39 -10.66 -1.09 -7.22
C ASP A 39 -10.86 0.10 -6.26
N PHE A 40 -9.88 1.00 -6.26
CA PHE A 40 -9.93 2.34 -5.66
C PHE A 40 -9.61 3.37 -6.74
N TRP A 41 -10.63 4.06 -7.22
CA TRP A 41 -10.51 5.13 -8.22
C TRP A 41 -11.69 6.09 -8.13
N LYS A 42 -11.46 7.38 -8.27
CA LYS A 42 -12.53 8.36 -8.21
C LYS A 42 -12.46 9.37 -9.34
N LYS A 43 -13.39 9.30 -10.27
CA LYS A 43 -13.78 10.24 -11.33
C LYS A 43 -12.73 10.54 -12.41
N THR A 44 -11.53 10.95 -12.01
CA THR A 44 -10.50 11.48 -12.92
C THR A 44 -10.36 10.63 -14.18
N LEU A 45 -10.32 11.27 -15.34
CA LEU A 45 -10.18 10.73 -16.69
C LEU A 45 -11.35 9.81 -17.12
N TYR A 46 -11.71 8.83 -16.30
CA TYR A 46 -12.64 7.76 -16.69
C TYR A 46 -14.09 8.02 -16.29
N GLY A 47 -14.36 8.93 -15.34
CA GLY A 47 -15.70 9.27 -14.86
C GLY A 47 -16.36 8.24 -13.94
N PHE A 48 -15.78 7.05 -13.75
CA PHE A 48 -16.30 6.05 -12.82
C PHE A 48 -15.76 6.25 -11.39
N GLU A 49 -16.41 5.59 -10.43
CA GLU A 49 -16.02 5.62 -9.03
C GLU A 49 -15.99 4.18 -8.49
N PHE A 50 -14.83 3.79 -7.97
CA PHE A 50 -14.61 2.56 -7.21
C PHE A 50 -13.97 2.91 -5.86
N GLU A 51 -14.53 2.37 -4.80
CA GLU A 51 -14.00 2.44 -3.44
C GLU A 51 -14.31 1.11 -2.73
N ASP A 52 -14.23 0.02 -3.48
CA ASP A 52 -14.66 -1.31 -3.08
C ASP A 52 -13.53 -2.34 -3.08
N GLY A 53 -12.31 -1.95 -3.38
CA GLY A 53 -11.14 -2.80 -3.26
C GLY A 53 -10.94 -3.31 -1.81
N PRO A 54 -10.53 -4.57 -1.60
CA PRO A 54 -10.27 -5.09 -0.27
C PRO A 54 -9.02 -4.48 0.35
N ALA A 55 -9.16 -4.05 1.60
CA ALA A 55 -8.04 -3.57 2.41
C ALA A 55 -8.22 -4.00 3.89
N LEU A 56 -7.15 -4.50 4.49
CA LEU A 56 -7.12 -4.85 5.92
C LEU A 56 -6.50 -3.69 6.68
N LEU A 57 -7.29 -2.97 7.46
CA LEU A 57 -6.89 -1.70 8.06
C LEU A 57 -6.84 -1.77 9.58
N ALA A 58 -5.88 -1.05 10.17
CA ALA A 58 -5.84 -0.77 11.60
C ALA A 58 -5.59 0.73 11.82
N ASN A 59 -5.92 1.21 13.03
CA ASN A 59 -5.62 2.58 13.42
C ASN A 59 -4.13 2.86 13.30
N TRP A 60 -3.77 3.95 12.67
CA TRP A 60 -2.40 4.39 12.45
C TRP A 60 -2.13 5.70 13.17
N ASP A 61 -1.14 5.68 14.08
CA ASP A 61 -0.66 6.88 14.77
C ASP A 61 0.21 7.71 13.80
N PRO A 62 -0.13 8.98 13.54
CA PRO A 62 0.64 9.86 12.64
C PRO A 62 2.09 10.12 13.13
N ASN A 63 2.40 9.84 14.41
CA ASN A 63 3.76 9.93 14.95
C ASN A 63 4.61 8.67 14.67
N THR A 64 4.14 7.76 13.86
CA THR A 64 4.83 6.53 13.46
C THR A 64 4.86 6.41 11.94
N ALA A 65 5.67 5.49 11.43
CA ALA A 65 5.58 5.03 10.06
C ALA A 65 4.93 3.65 10.01
N VAL A 66 4.24 3.37 8.92
CA VAL A 66 3.64 2.07 8.61
C VAL A 66 4.35 1.45 7.41
N GLU A 67 4.65 0.16 7.50
CA GLU A 67 5.26 -0.62 6.43
C GLU A 67 4.43 -1.86 6.12
N VAL A 68 4.30 -2.17 4.83
CA VAL A 68 3.67 -3.40 4.33
C VAL A 68 4.58 -4.04 3.29
N SER A 69 4.86 -5.34 3.45
CA SER A 69 5.66 -6.12 2.50
C SER A 69 4.81 -7.21 1.85
N PHE A 70 5.04 -7.45 0.57
CA PHE A 70 4.31 -8.46 -0.21
C PHE A 70 5.15 -8.96 -1.39
N GLN A 71 4.79 -10.14 -1.92
CA GLN A 71 5.48 -10.80 -3.02
C GLN A 71 4.86 -10.47 -4.37
N LEU A 72 5.70 -10.29 -5.41
CA LEU A 72 5.26 -10.05 -6.78
C LEU A 72 5.19 -11.33 -7.63
N SER A 73 5.39 -12.50 -7.06
CA SER A 73 5.47 -13.76 -7.82
C SER A 73 4.19 -14.14 -8.59
N SER A 74 3.04 -13.63 -8.17
CA SER A 74 1.73 -13.87 -8.81
C SER A 74 1.27 -12.77 -9.76
N PHE A 75 2.04 -11.68 -9.89
CA PHE A 75 1.68 -10.50 -10.68
C PHE A 75 2.05 -10.73 -12.15
N THR A 76 1.06 -10.93 -13.01
CA THR A 76 1.26 -11.25 -14.42
C THR A 76 0.31 -10.51 -15.35
N GLU A 77 -0.85 -10.07 -14.87
CA GLU A 77 -1.88 -9.49 -15.71
C GLU A 77 -2.03 -7.99 -15.47
N LEU A 78 -2.58 -7.30 -16.45
CA LEU A 78 -2.86 -5.87 -16.38
C LEU A 78 -3.69 -5.54 -15.14
N TYR A 79 -3.23 -4.54 -14.37
CA TYR A 79 -3.84 -4.06 -13.14
C TYR A 79 -3.89 -5.09 -11.99
N ASP A 80 -3.03 -6.11 -11.97
CA ASP A 80 -2.72 -6.80 -10.71
C ASP A 80 -2.10 -5.80 -9.76
N GLN A 81 -2.71 -5.60 -8.59
CA GLN A 81 -2.29 -4.55 -7.66
C GLN A 81 -2.20 -5.06 -6.24
N ALA A 82 -1.17 -4.64 -5.52
CA ALA A 82 -1.11 -4.72 -4.07
C ALA A 82 -0.19 -3.65 -3.49
N GLY A 83 -0.40 -3.36 -2.21
CA GLY A 83 0.43 -2.40 -1.50
C GLY A 83 -0.16 -1.96 -0.18
N LEU A 84 -0.02 -0.67 0.10
CA LEU A 84 -0.44 0.02 1.31
C LEU A 84 -1.58 1.01 0.98
N LEU A 85 -2.69 0.89 1.70
CA LEU A 85 -3.76 1.88 1.71
C LEU A 85 -3.64 2.75 2.96
N LEU A 86 -3.65 4.06 2.78
CA LEU A 86 -3.87 5.05 3.84
C LEU A 86 -5.29 5.55 3.68
N TYR A 87 -6.11 5.39 4.72
CA TYR A 87 -7.54 5.68 4.65
C TYR A 87 -7.95 6.63 5.77
N HIS A 88 -8.53 7.76 5.40
CA HIS A 88 -9.10 8.72 6.35
C HIS A 88 -10.62 8.64 6.38
N GLY A 89 -11.24 8.31 5.24
CA GLY A 89 -12.67 8.17 5.08
C GLY A 89 -13.07 8.07 3.61
N PRO A 90 -14.39 7.95 3.33
CA PRO A 90 -14.89 7.87 1.96
C PRO A 90 -14.41 9.04 1.09
N GLY A 91 -13.79 8.72 -0.04
CA GLY A 91 -13.23 9.71 -0.97
C GLY A 91 -11.96 10.42 -0.51
N GLN A 92 -11.34 10.00 0.60
CA GLN A 92 -10.12 10.57 1.17
C GLN A 92 -9.14 9.46 1.56
N TRP A 93 -8.32 9.04 0.61
CA TRP A 93 -7.38 7.94 0.77
C TRP A 93 -6.19 8.06 -0.17
N ILE A 94 -5.13 7.33 0.15
CA ILE A 94 -3.97 7.15 -0.75
C ILE A 94 -3.74 5.65 -0.92
N LYS A 95 -3.83 5.18 -2.16
CA LYS A 95 -3.45 3.84 -2.59
C LYS A 95 -2.04 3.89 -3.15
N THR A 96 -1.11 3.13 -2.59
CA THR A 96 0.28 3.09 -3.08
C THR A 96 0.82 1.66 -3.06
N GLY A 97 1.48 1.25 -4.14
CA GLY A 97 1.94 -0.12 -4.26
C GLY A 97 2.59 -0.44 -5.59
N ILE A 98 2.55 -1.71 -5.93
CA ILE A 98 2.86 -2.18 -7.28
C ILE A 98 1.57 -2.40 -8.04
N GLU A 99 1.58 -1.97 -9.28
CA GLU A 99 0.56 -2.23 -10.28
C GLU A 99 1.22 -2.77 -11.55
N MET A 100 0.69 -3.85 -12.09
CA MET A 100 1.11 -4.35 -13.39
C MET A 100 0.49 -3.47 -14.47
N ASN A 101 1.32 -2.77 -15.23
CA ASN A 101 0.90 -1.94 -16.35
C ASN A 101 1.93 -2.04 -17.48
N ASP A 102 1.45 -2.08 -18.74
CA ASP A 102 2.30 -2.27 -19.92
C ASP A 102 3.20 -3.53 -19.84
N GLY A 103 2.75 -4.58 -19.15
CA GLY A 103 3.46 -5.86 -19.02
C GLY A 103 4.62 -5.88 -18.02
N ILE A 104 4.81 -4.80 -17.25
CA ILE A 104 5.88 -4.68 -16.24
C ILE A 104 5.34 -4.15 -14.92
N PRO A 105 6.00 -4.47 -13.78
CA PRO A 105 5.64 -3.88 -12.50
C PRO A 105 5.98 -2.39 -12.47
N GLN A 106 5.04 -1.61 -11.95
CA GLN A 106 5.21 -0.17 -11.78
C GLN A 106 4.89 0.23 -10.33
N LEU A 107 5.70 1.10 -9.77
CA LEU A 107 5.35 1.80 -8.54
C LEU A 107 4.23 2.78 -8.86
N ALA A 108 3.05 2.53 -8.29
CA ALA A 108 1.85 3.31 -8.49
C ALA A 108 1.46 4.03 -7.19
N THR A 109 1.05 5.28 -7.31
CA THR A 109 0.42 6.00 -6.19
C THR A 109 -0.79 6.76 -6.71
N VAL A 110 -1.93 6.55 -6.07
CA VAL A 110 -3.18 7.29 -6.30
C VAL A 110 -3.50 8.06 -5.03
N VAL A 111 -3.49 9.38 -5.12
CA VAL A 111 -3.92 10.29 -4.06
C VAL A 111 -5.35 10.71 -4.37
N THR A 112 -6.28 10.45 -3.46
CA THR A 112 -7.69 10.79 -3.66
C THR A 112 -8.17 11.74 -2.56
N ASP A 113 -8.68 12.88 -2.99
CA ASP A 113 -9.48 13.84 -2.20
C ASP A 113 -10.64 14.32 -3.09
N GLY A 114 -11.69 13.51 -3.14
CA GLY A 114 -12.81 13.68 -4.06
C GLY A 114 -12.54 13.33 -5.52
N TYR A 115 -11.29 13.43 -5.97
CA TYR A 115 -10.78 13.03 -7.29
C TYR A 115 -9.44 12.32 -7.13
N SER A 116 -9.17 11.33 -7.99
CA SER A 116 -7.92 10.59 -8.00
C SER A 116 -6.84 11.31 -8.82
N ASP A 117 -5.64 11.39 -8.25
CA ASP A 117 -4.40 11.86 -8.86
C ASP A 117 -3.41 10.68 -8.88
N TRP A 118 -3.01 10.24 -10.06
CA TRP A 118 -2.26 9.01 -10.28
C TRP A 118 -0.86 9.26 -10.82
N SER A 119 0.12 8.57 -10.27
CA SER A 119 1.50 8.55 -10.77
C SER A 119 2.02 7.13 -10.89
N LEU A 120 2.83 6.88 -11.91
CA LEU A 120 3.49 5.62 -12.20
C LEU A 120 5.00 5.81 -12.39
N THR A 121 5.76 4.81 -11.96
CA THR A 121 7.20 4.70 -12.23
C THR A 121 7.55 3.25 -12.48
N ALA A 122 8.05 2.93 -13.68
CA ALA A 122 8.44 1.58 -14.05
C ALA A 122 9.59 1.04 -13.18
N VAL A 123 9.44 -0.21 -12.73
CA VAL A 123 10.44 -0.95 -11.95
C VAL A 123 10.56 -2.39 -12.44
N PRO A 124 10.88 -2.60 -13.73
CA PRO A 124 10.94 -3.95 -14.31
C PRO A 124 11.94 -4.86 -13.59
N GLU A 125 12.98 -4.28 -12.99
CA GLU A 125 13.99 -4.99 -12.19
C GLU A 125 13.46 -5.56 -10.87
N TRP A 126 12.24 -5.19 -10.45
CA TRP A 126 11.59 -5.71 -9.25
C TRP A 126 10.66 -6.90 -9.51
N ALA A 127 10.54 -7.33 -10.78
CA ALA A 127 9.67 -8.45 -11.14
C ALA A 127 10.00 -9.71 -10.33
N GLY A 128 8.97 -10.32 -9.71
CA GLY A 128 9.11 -11.52 -8.88
C GLY A 128 9.74 -11.31 -7.49
N GLU A 129 10.14 -10.09 -7.14
CA GLU A 129 10.73 -9.81 -5.83
C GLU A 129 9.69 -9.58 -4.73
N GLU A 130 10.17 -9.50 -3.50
CA GLU A 130 9.41 -8.97 -2.37
C GLU A 130 9.59 -7.45 -2.31
N VAL A 131 8.47 -6.73 -2.21
CA VAL A 131 8.43 -5.26 -2.15
C VAL A 131 7.91 -4.81 -0.80
N THR A 132 8.51 -3.76 -0.26
CA THR A 132 8.04 -3.07 0.95
C THR A 132 7.64 -1.64 0.60
N LEU A 133 6.41 -1.28 0.94
CA LEU A 133 5.89 0.09 0.93
C LEU A 133 5.97 0.66 2.35
N ARG A 134 6.30 1.94 2.43
CA ARG A 134 6.37 2.68 3.69
C ARG A 134 5.69 4.03 3.54
N ALA A 135 4.91 4.41 4.54
CA ALA A 135 4.36 5.75 4.68
C ALA A 135 4.71 6.35 6.05
N SER A 136 5.10 7.61 6.05
CA SER A 136 5.41 8.39 7.25
C SER A 136 4.86 9.80 7.10
N ILE A 137 4.16 10.30 8.12
CA ILE A 137 3.65 11.68 8.12
C ILE A 137 4.73 12.62 8.62
N MET A 138 4.92 13.72 7.90
CA MET A 138 5.76 14.84 8.30
C MET A 138 5.00 16.14 8.06
N LYS A 139 4.62 16.82 9.14
CA LYS A 139 3.77 18.04 9.12
C LYS A 139 2.40 17.75 8.48
N ASP A 140 2.11 18.34 7.34
CA ASP A 140 0.87 18.24 6.58
C ASP A 140 0.97 17.33 5.36
N ALA A 141 2.09 16.59 5.24
CA ALA A 141 2.38 15.71 4.13
C ALA A 141 2.68 14.28 4.58
N VAL A 142 2.39 13.32 3.72
CA VAL A 142 2.88 11.96 3.83
C VAL A 142 4.05 11.75 2.86
N ILE A 143 5.12 11.16 3.37
CA ILE A 143 6.25 10.68 2.58
C ILE A 143 6.02 9.21 2.31
N ILE A 144 5.95 8.83 1.05
CA ILE A 144 5.79 7.45 0.61
C ILE A 144 7.09 6.97 0.00
N ARG A 145 7.55 5.82 0.48
CA ARG A 145 8.76 5.16 0.00
C ARG A 145 8.48 3.72 -0.37
N ALA A 146 9.28 3.20 -1.28
CA ALA A 146 9.28 1.80 -1.61
C ALA A 146 10.70 1.26 -1.74
N ARG A 147 10.86 -0.02 -1.50
CA ARG A 147 12.07 -0.79 -1.81
C ARG A 147 11.69 -2.21 -2.21
N SER A 148 12.51 -2.86 -3.00
CA SER A 148 12.48 -4.31 -3.09
C SER A 148 13.52 -4.92 -2.15
N LYS A 149 13.50 -6.23 -2.01
CA LYS A 149 14.45 -6.94 -1.14
C LYS A 149 15.92 -6.68 -1.53
N GLN A 150 16.20 -6.46 -2.82
CA GLN A 150 17.55 -6.25 -3.34
C GLN A 150 17.90 -4.79 -3.59
N HIS A 151 16.94 -3.87 -3.46
CA HIS A 151 17.12 -2.46 -3.81
C HIS A 151 16.87 -1.55 -2.61
N ALA A 152 17.61 -0.45 -2.58
CA ALA A 152 17.48 0.58 -1.54
C ALA A 152 16.12 1.31 -1.60
N TRP A 153 15.78 1.99 -0.52
CA TRP A 153 14.61 2.87 -0.48
C TRP A 153 14.64 3.93 -1.58
N ARG A 154 13.50 4.09 -2.24
CA ARG A 154 13.20 5.18 -3.17
C ARG A 154 12.03 5.98 -2.62
N THR A 155 12.16 7.31 -2.52
CA THR A 155 11.00 8.18 -2.30
C THR A 155 10.19 8.24 -3.58
N ILE A 156 8.93 7.86 -3.53
CA ILE A 156 8.05 7.78 -4.72
C ILE A 156 6.99 8.87 -4.74
N ARG A 157 6.60 9.38 -3.58
CA ARG A 157 5.63 10.47 -3.49
C ARG A 157 5.81 11.26 -2.20
N VAL A 158 5.65 12.56 -2.28
CA VAL A 158 5.31 13.43 -1.16
C VAL A 158 3.95 14.03 -1.50
N ALA A 159 2.93 13.67 -0.72
CA ALA A 159 1.57 14.10 -0.95
C ALA A 159 1.03 14.88 0.25
N ARG A 160 0.17 15.86 -0.01
CA ARG A 160 -0.57 16.53 1.05
C ARG A 160 -1.44 15.50 1.76
N PHE A 161 -1.36 15.45 3.08
CA PHE A 161 -2.15 14.56 3.93
C PHE A 161 -2.50 15.29 5.24
N PRO A 162 -3.47 16.20 5.23
CA PRO A 162 -3.74 17.14 6.31
C PRO A 162 -4.62 16.56 7.42
N TYR A 163 -4.61 15.23 7.59
CA TYR A 163 -5.49 14.53 8.53
C TYR A 163 -4.73 14.18 9.81
N PRO A 164 -4.88 14.94 10.91
CA PRO A 164 -4.10 14.73 12.12
C PRO A 164 -4.59 13.56 12.97
N THR A 165 -5.82 13.09 12.75
CA THR A 165 -6.47 12.04 13.55
C THR A 165 -7.32 11.12 12.69
N SER A 166 -7.76 10.01 13.26
CA SER A 166 -8.70 9.06 12.65
C SER A 166 -8.17 8.38 11.37
N ASN A 167 -6.83 8.26 11.25
CA ASN A 167 -6.23 7.58 10.13
C ASN A 167 -6.17 6.09 10.37
N GLN A 168 -6.42 5.35 9.31
CA GLN A 168 -6.21 3.91 9.24
C GLN A 168 -5.21 3.61 8.13
N ALA A 169 -4.44 2.55 8.28
CA ALA A 169 -3.49 2.11 7.27
C ALA A 169 -3.34 0.60 7.30
N GLY A 170 -3.00 0.00 6.15
CA GLY A 170 -2.72 -1.41 6.06
C GLY A 170 -2.69 -1.95 4.64
N PRO A 171 -2.51 -3.27 4.47
CA PRO A 171 -2.42 -3.90 3.16
C PRO A 171 -3.72 -3.81 2.37
N PHE A 172 -3.59 -3.58 1.06
CA PHE A 172 -4.68 -3.67 0.10
C PHE A 172 -4.26 -4.51 -1.11
N THR A 173 -5.24 -5.05 -1.83
CA THR A 173 -5.03 -5.66 -3.15
C THR A 173 -6.25 -5.46 -4.03
N CYS A 174 -6.05 -5.30 -5.34
CA CYS A 174 -7.11 -5.21 -6.34
C CYS A 174 -6.76 -6.03 -7.57
N SER A 175 -7.80 -6.53 -8.25
CA SER A 175 -7.68 -7.23 -9.53
C SER A 175 -8.86 -6.86 -10.43
N PRO A 176 -8.88 -5.63 -11.00
CA PRO A 176 -10.02 -5.17 -11.78
C PRO A 176 -10.27 -5.97 -13.07
N THR A 177 -9.25 -6.61 -13.63
CA THR A 177 -9.34 -7.24 -14.95
C THR A 177 -9.44 -8.77 -14.93
N ARG A 178 -8.95 -9.44 -13.87
CA ARG A 178 -8.96 -10.91 -13.82
C ARG A 178 -9.44 -11.49 -12.49
N GLU A 179 -9.75 -12.77 -12.51
CA GLU A 179 -9.99 -13.60 -11.32
C GLU A 179 -8.71 -14.33 -10.89
N GLY A 180 -8.66 -14.78 -9.63
CA GLY A 180 -7.65 -15.71 -9.15
C GLY A 180 -6.27 -15.10 -8.89
N LEU A 181 -6.12 -13.78 -8.83
CA LEU A 181 -4.93 -13.19 -8.24
C LEU A 181 -4.83 -13.61 -6.77
N GLU A 182 -3.78 -14.29 -6.36
CA GLU A 182 -3.47 -14.49 -4.94
C GLU A 182 -2.26 -13.64 -4.57
N VAL A 183 -2.45 -12.70 -3.67
CA VAL A 183 -1.38 -11.85 -3.14
C VAL A 183 -0.92 -12.39 -1.79
N ILE A 184 0.39 -12.51 -1.61
CA ILE A 184 1.01 -12.95 -0.36
C ILE A 184 1.63 -11.74 0.33
N PHE A 185 1.02 -11.27 1.41
CA PHE A 185 1.61 -10.28 2.31
C PHE A 185 2.49 -11.00 3.33
N THR A 186 3.73 -10.55 3.44
CA THR A 186 4.74 -11.18 4.29
C THR A 186 4.93 -10.44 5.60
N ARG A 187 4.59 -9.13 5.64
CA ARG A 187 4.84 -8.31 6.82
C ARG A 187 3.93 -7.07 6.85
N TRP A 188 3.51 -6.72 8.04
CA TRP A 188 2.86 -5.44 8.35
C TRP A 188 3.47 -4.91 9.64
N GLU A 189 4.02 -3.71 9.62
CA GLU A 189 4.79 -3.17 10.74
C GLU A 189 4.50 -1.69 10.99
N ILE A 190 4.66 -1.33 12.26
CA ILE A 190 4.77 0.06 12.72
C ILE A 190 6.21 0.31 13.13
N THR A 191 6.81 1.38 12.62
CA THR A 191 8.20 1.73 12.84
C THR A 191 8.35 3.20 13.24
N ALA A 192 9.57 3.65 13.55
CA ALA A 192 9.85 5.05 13.80
C ALA A 192 9.51 5.91 12.59
N PRO A 193 8.99 7.14 12.77
CA PRO A 193 8.68 8.04 11.67
C PRO A 193 9.96 8.54 10.99
N ASP A 194 9.86 8.96 9.74
CA ASP A 194 10.94 9.64 9.04
C ASP A 194 11.30 10.95 9.77
N GLN A 195 12.59 11.20 9.92
CA GLN A 195 13.08 12.43 10.54
C GLN A 195 13.43 13.50 9.50
N ASP A 196 13.74 13.07 8.28
CA ASP A 196 14.14 13.92 7.18
C ASP A 196 13.74 13.28 5.85
N LEU A 197 13.31 14.09 4.90
CA LEU A 197 12.93 13.64 3.56
C LEU A 197 14.12 13.02 2.80
N HIS A 198 15.33 13.51 3.04
CA HIS A 198 16.53 13.11 2.29
C HIS A 198 17.33 11.99 2.97
N ILE A 199 16.90 11.55 4.15
CA ILE A 199 17.52 10.43 4.88
C ILE A 199 16.63 9.21 4.75
N ASN A 200 17.17 8.15 4.15
CA ASN A 200 16.45 6.88 4.06
C ASN A 200 16.30 6.22 5.44
N PRO A 201 15.14 5.61 5.72
CA PRO A 201 14.97 4.80 6.92
C PRO A 201 15.92 3.60 6.90
N PRO A 202 16.28 3.05 8.09
CA PRO A 202 17.12 1.85 8.16
C PRO A 202 16.51 0.69 7.36
N VAL A 203 17.38 -0.10 6.74
CA VAL A 203 17.05 -1.39 6.13
C VAL A 203 17.57 -2.47 7.07
N GLU A 204 16.74 -3.38 7.49
CA GLU A 204 17.14 -4.60 8.18
C GLU A 204 17.22 -5.77 7.23
#